data_5e7b3715cd811ca261f1778aa4af3d7b
#
_entry.id   5e7b3715cd811ca261f1778aa4af3d7b
#
_cell.length_a   1.000
_cell.length_b   1.000
_cell.length_c   1.000
_cell.angle_alpha   90.00
_cell.angle_beta   90.00
_cell.angle_gamma   90.00
#
_symmetry.space_group_name_H-M   'P 1'
#
loop_
_entity.id
_entity.type
_entity.pdbx_description
1 polymer ?
#
loop_
_entity_poly.entity_id
_entity_poly.type
_entity_poly.pdbx_seq_one_letter_code
_entity_poly.pdbx_strand_id
1 'polypeptide(L)'
;MATFEIFIENGVAGCRCSFDRAKEPVVLNQHEAAALSIIKESLPESADVRVERRTDSYLTLITGEFGDFCRLKATDRAKWVSLDLWSAADEIKKDDRLQIVKNQNQRHWKIPLSCVADLEQYSSFINAAYSANKEGCV
;
A
#
# COMPACT_ATOMS: atom_id res chain seq x y z
N MET A 1 -11.93 1.87 -10.60
CA MET A 1 -11.86 1.23 -9.27
C MET A 1 -10.55 0.51 -9.10
N ALA A 2 -9.96 0.63 -7.93
CA ALA A 2 -8.84 -0.25 -7.59
C ALA A 2 -9.33 -1.69 -7.65
N THR A 3 -8.46 -2.61 -8.07
CA THR A 3 -8.86 -3.97 -8.43
C THR A 3 -8.84 -4.94 -7.25
N PHE A 4 -8.89 -4.43 -6.03
CA PHE A 4 -9.13 -5.25 -4.84
C PHE A 4 -10.34 -4.73 -4.08
N GLU A 5 -11.01 -5.64 -3.39
CA GLU A 5 -12.19 -5.35 -2.57
C GLU A 5 -11.91 -5.72 -1.13
N ILE A 6 -12.39 -4.88 -0.21
CA ILE A 6 -12.31 -5.15 1.22
C ILE A 6 -13.72 -5.49 1.68
N PHE A 7 -13.87 -6.59 2.41
CA PHE A 7 -15.17 -7.06 2.88
C PHE A 7 -15.08 -7.58 4.30
N ILE A 8 -16.24 -7.69 4.94
CA ILE A 8 -16.37 -8.31 6.27
C ILE A 8 -17.33 -9.47 6.13
N GLU A 9 -16.90 -10.66 6.55
CA GLU A 9 -17.71 -11.87 6.52
C GLU A 9 -17.54 -12.61 7.85
N ASN A 10 -18.64 -12.88 8.52
CA ASN A 10 -18.64 -13.54 9.84
C ASN A 10 -17.78 -12.81 10.86
N GLY A 11 -17.75 -11.48 10.81
CA GLY A 11 -16.95 -10.67 11.73
C GLY A 11 -15.48 -10.59 11.42
N VAL A 12 -15.04 -11.19 10.31
CA VAL A 12 -13.64 -11.18 9.89
C VAL A 12 -13.48 -10.33 8.63
N ALA A 13 -12.52 -9.40 8.65
CA ALA A 13 -12.20 -8.61 7.48
C ALA A 13 -11.32 -9.40 6.51
N GLY A 14 -11.52 -9.17 5.22
CA GLY A 14 -10.74 -9.81 4.16
C GLY A 14 -10.54 -8.90 2.98
N CYS A 15 -9.60 -9.27 2.14
CA CYS A 15 -9.30 -8.58 0.89
C CYS A 15 -9.25 -9.59 -0.24
N ARG A 16 -9.92 -9.28 -1.34
CA ARG A 16 -9.98 -10.14 -2.53
C ARG A 16 -9.61 -9.35 -3.75
N CYS A 17 -8.84 -9.97 -4.63
CA CYS A 17 -8.52 -9.41 -5.93
C CYS A 17 -9.75 -9.49 -6.85
N SER A 18 -10.15 -8.37 -7.44
CA SER A 18 -11.36 -8.31 -8.26
C SER A 18 -11.24 -9.10 -9.57
N PHE A 19 -10.02 -9.25 -10.09
CA PHE A 19 -9.79 -9.94 -11.37
C PHE A 19 -9.40 -11.41 -11.22
N ASP A 20 -9.25 -11.90 -10.01
CA ASP A 20 -8.96 -13.32 -9.74
C ASP A 20 -9.75 -13.77 -8.51
N ARG A 21 -11.05 -13.98 -8.70
CA ARG A 21 -11.94 -14.39 -7.63
C ARG A 21 -11.76 -15.84 -7.20
N ALA A 22 -11.05 -16.63 -7.98
CA ALA A 22 -10.74 -18.02 -7.61
C ALA A 22 -9.68 -18.10 -6.53
N LYS A 23 -8.87 -17.05 -6.38
CA LYS A 23 -7.85 -17.00 -5.35
C LYS A 23 -8.48 -16.73 -3.98
N GLU A 24 -7.96 -17.42 -2.95
CA GLU A 24 -8.47 -17.22 -1.60
C GLU A 24 -8.25 -15.80 -1.11
N PRO A 25 -9.23 -15.21 -0.38
CA PRO A 25 -9.05 -13.88 0.19
C PRO A 25 -7.94 -13.84 1.22
N VAL A 26 -7.30 -12.69 1.30
CA VAL A 26 -6.33 -12.41 2.37
C VAL A 26 -7.10 -12.00 3.61
N VAL A 27 -6.86 -12.67 4.74
CA VAL A 27 -7.47 -12.30 6.02
C VAL A 27 -6.76 -11.08 6.60
N LEU A 28 -7.54 -10.11 7.04
CA LEU A 28 -7.04 -8.82 7.54
C LEU A 28 -7.43 -8.62 9.01
N ASN A 29 -6.57 -7.95 9.78
CA ASN A 29 -7.00 -7.39 11.06
C ASN A 29 -7.73 -6.05 10.81
N GLN A 30 -8.31 -5.46 11.85
CA GLN A 30 -9.07 -4.22 11.74
C GLN A 30 -8.21 -3.05 11.26
N HIS A 31 -6.97 -2.96 11.71
CA HIS A 31 -6.06 -1.89 11.31
C HIS A 31 -5.67 -2.01 9.84
N GLU A 32 -5.41 -3.23 9.38
CA GLU A 32 -5.09 -3.49 7.98
C GLU A 32 -6.27 -3.14 7.08
N ALA A 33 -7.48 -3.52 7.46
CA ALA A 33 -8.68 -3.21 6.69
C ALA A 33 -8.88 -1.69 6.55
N ALA A 34 -8.75 -0.96 7.65
CA ALA A 34 -8.86 0.50 7.63
C ALA A 34 -7.76 1.14 6.78
N ALA A 35 -6.52 0.67 6.93
CA ALA A 35 -5.39 1.19 6.16
C ALA A 35 -5.56 0.94 4.65
N LEU A 36 -5.98 -0.25 4.27
CA LEU A 36 -6.20 -0.58 2.86
C LEU A 36 -7.32 0.25 2.25
N SER A 37 -8.35 0.60 3.03
CA SER A 37 -9.40 1.49 2.55
C SER A 37 -8.86 2.86 2.19
N ILE A 38 -7.98 3.42 3.02
CA ILE A 38 -7.34 4.71 2.77
C ILE A 38 -6.42 4.61 1.54
N ILE A 39 -5.63 3.56 1.45
CA ILE A 39 -4.73 3.34 0.32
C ILE A 39 -5.53 3.23 -0.98
N LYS A 40 -6.64 2.50 -0.97
CA LYS A 40 -7.51 2.33 -2.13
C LYS A 40 -8.02 3.68 -2.64
N GLU A 41 -8.43 4.56 -1.73
CA GLU A 41 -8.87 5.91 -2.09
C GLU A 41 -7.76 6.77 -2.64
N SER A 42 -6.51 6.48 -2.32
CA SER A 42 -5.33 7.19 -2.82
C SER A 42 -4.95 6.79 -4.24
N LEU A 43 -5.50 5.69 -4.74
CA LEU A 43 -5.16 5.13 -6.05
C LEU A 43 -6.18 5.58 -7.10
N PRO A 44 -5.77 5.67 -8.39
CA PRO A 44 -6.74 5.95 -9.45
C PRO A 44 -7.75 4.80 -9.58
N GLU A 45 -8.93 5.12 -10.09
CA GLU A 45 -10.01 4.12 -10.25
C GLU A 45 -9.61 2.94 -11.14
N SER A 46 -8.74 3.19 -12.11
CA SER A 46 -8.27 2.18 -13.05
C SER A 46 -7.07 1.38 -12.53
N ALA A 47 -6.68 1.56 -11.27
CA ALA A 47 -5.50 0.89 -10.72
C ALA A 47 -5.67 -0.63 -10.70
N ASP A 48 -4.65 -1.35 -11.16
CA ASP A 48 -4.58 -2.81 -11.12
C ASP A 48 -3.66 -3.22 -9.97
N VAL A 49 -4.23 -3.38 -8.80
CA VAL A 49 -3.46 -3.67 -7.58
C VAL A 49 -3.90 -4.98 -6.98
N ARG A 50 -2.92 -5.82 -6.65
CA ARG A 50 -3.12 -7.06 -5.88
C ARG A 50 -2.56 -6.86 -4.49
N VAL A 51 -3.21 -7.48 -3.51
CA VAL A 51 -2.74 -7.48 -2.13
C VAL A 51 -2.34 -8.90 -1.78
N GLU A 52 -1.12 -9.06 -1.27
CA GLU A 52 -0.61 -10.37 -0.86
C GLU A 52 -0.06 -10.29 0.56
N ARG A 53 -0.27 -11.35 1.32
CA ARG A 53 0.37 -11.50 2.62
C ARG A 53 1.58 -12.41 2.44
N ARG A 54 2.76 -11.81 2.43
CA ARG A 54 4.01 -12.57 2.26
C ARG A 54 4.59 -13.06 3.59
N THR A 55 4.29 -12.33 4.66
CA THR A 55 4.64 -12.75 6.01
C THR A 55 3.47 -12.46 6.94
N ASP A 56 3.47 -13.05 8.12
CA ASP A 56 2.44 -12.78 9.12
C ASP A 56 2.43 -11.33 9.58
N SER A 57 3.50 -10.59 9.33
CA SER A 57 3.68 -9.26 9.90
C SER A 57 3.27 -8.13 8.95
N TYR A 58 3.22 -8.33 7.63
CA TYR A 58 2.88 -7.24 6.72
C TYR A 58 2.25 -7.70 5.42
N LEU A 59 1.59 -6.74 4.75
CA LEU A 59 0.98 -6.93 3.44
C LEU A 59 1.85 -6.27 2.37
N THR A 60 1.81 -6.81 1.17
CA THR A 60 2.46 -6.23 -0.01
C THR A 60 1.42 -5.90 -1.06
N LEU A 61 1.47 -4.70 -1.61
CA LEU A 61 0.61 -4.25 -2.70
C LEU A 61 1.43 -4.23 -3.98
N ILE A 62 0.92 -4.88 -5.02
CA ILE A 62 1.66 -5.15 -6.27
C ILE A 62 0.83 -4.68 -7.46
N THR A 63 1.47 -3.96 -8.38
CA THR A 63 0.90 -3.64 -9.68
C THR A 63 1.67 -4.36 -10.77
N GLY A 64 0.98 -4.89 -11.80
CA GLY A 64 1.59 -5.70 -12.83
C GLY A 64 2.13 -7.02 -12.27
N GLU A 65 3.17 -7.58 -12.88
CA GLU A 65 3.76 -8.84 -12.42
C GLU A 65 4.69 -8.65 -11.23
N PHE A 66 5.51 -7.59 -11.23
CA PHE A 66 6.60 -7.43 -10.29
C PHE A 66 6.64 -6.07 -9.60
N GLY A 67 5.64 -5.25 -9.80
CA GLY A 67 5.62 -3.89 -9.26
C GLY A 67 5.21 -3.80 -7.80
N ASP A 68 6.00 -4.37 -6.90
CA ASP A 68 5.86 -4.26 -5.45
C ASP A 68 6.13 -2.80 -5.04
N PHE A 69 5.07 -1.99 -4.99
CA PHE A 69 5.21 -0.56 -4.77
C PHE A 69 4.92 -0.12 -3.33
N CYS A 70 4.27 -0.94 -2.55
CA CYS A 70 3.84 -0.56 -1.21
C CYS A 70 3.80 -1.78 -0.30
N ARG A 71 4.37 -1.63 0.89
CA ARG A 71 4.25 -2.62 1.96
C ARG A 71 3.62 -1.94 3.16
N LEU A 72 2.75 -2.66 3.84
CA LEU A 72 1.96 -2.13 4.95
C LEU A 72 2.03 -3.07 6.14
N LYS A 73 2.43 -2.51 7.28
CA LYS A 73 2.26 -3.17 8.58
C LYS A 73 1.29 -2.33 9.39
N ALA A 74 0.24 -2.95 9.89
CA ALA A 74 -0.75 -2.26 10.71
C ALA A 74 -1.25 -3.23 11.79
N THR A 75 -0.66 -3.15 12.96
CA THR A 75 -0.99 -3.96 14.13
C THR A 75 -1.19 -3.05 15.32
N ASP A 76 -1.65 -3.59 16.45
CA ASP A 76 -1.76 -2.82 17.68
C ASP A 76 -0.42 -2.26 18.15
N ARG A 77 0.67 -2.95 17.86
CA ARG A 77 2.00 -2.61 18.37
C ARG A 77 2.81 -1.72 17.44
N ALA A 78 2.61 -1.86 16.14
CA ALA A 78 3.42 -1.15 15.16
C ALA A 78 2.62 -0.89 13.90
N LYS A 79 2.83 0.30 13.32
CA LYS A 79 2.21 0.69 12.05
C LYS A 79 3.23 1.44 11.22
N TRP A 80 3.38 1.02 9.97
CA TRP A 80 4.21 1.73 9.00
C TRP A 80 3.76 1.40 7.58
N VAL A 81 4.10 2.29 6.66
CA VAL A 81 3.97 2.06 5.23
C VAL A 81 5.33 2.25 4.58
N SER A 82 5.72 1.35 3.70
CA SER A 82 6.97 1.44 2.94
C SER A 82 6.63 1.61 1.47
N LEU A 83 7.16 2.66 0.85
CA LEU A 83 6.85 3.01 -0.53
C LEU A 83 8.10 2.92 -1.40
N ASP A 84 7.98 2.28 -2.56
CA ASP A 84 9.03 2.24 -3.56
C ASP A 84 8.92 3.47 -4.44
N LEU A 85 9.78 4.45 -4.22
CA LEU A 85 9.80 5.71 -4.93
C LEU A 85 11.02 5.85 -5.86
N TRP A 86 11.69 4.73 -6.17
CA TRP A 86 12.90 4.75 -7.00
C TRP A 86 12.71 5.50 -8.31
N SER A 87 11.61 5.19 -9.04
CA SER A 87 11.31 5.80 -10.33
C SER A 87 10.38 7.00 -10.24
N ALA A 88 10.06 7.45 -9.02
CA ALA A 88 9.18 8.61 -8.85
C ALA A 88 9.91 9.90 -9.23
N ALA A 89 9.14 10.95 -9.57
CA ALA A 89 9.69 12.25 -9.92
C ALA A 89 10.50 12.84 -8.76
N ASP A 90 11.57 13.57 -9.09
CA ASP A 90 12.44 14.15 -8.07
C ASP A 90 11.70 15.14 -7.15
N GLU A 91 10.71 15.86 -7.67
CA GLU A 91 9.91 16.78 -6.86
C GLU A 91 9.18 16.04 -5.72
N ILE A 92 8.72 14.82 -6.00
CA ILE A 92 8.07 13.99 -4.98
C ILE A 92 9.09 13.62 -3.89
N LYS A 93 10.27 13.16 -4.31
CA LYS A 93 11.31 12.70 -3.37
C LYS A 93 11.90 13.84 -2.53
N LYS A 94 11.80 15.07 -3.01
CA LYS A 94 12.30 16.27 -2.29
C LYS A 94 11.30 16.85 -1.31
N ASP A 95 10.08 16.32 -1.25
CA ASP A 95 9.08 16.80 -0.30
C ASP A 95 9.60 16.69 1.14
N ASP A 96 9.39 17.74 1.93
CA ASP A 96 9.90 17.82 3.29
C ASP A 96 9.41 16.66 4.16
N ARG A 97 8.19 16.19 3.93
CA ARG A 97 7.62 15.06 4.68
C ARG A 97 8.38 13.76 4.46
N LEU A 98 9.00 13.59 3.29
CA LEU A 98 9.83 12.42 2.98
C LEU A 98 11.26 12.60 3.45
N GLN A 99 11.78 13.82 3.42
CA GLN A 99 13.16 14.08 3.82
C GLN A 99 13.43 13.80 5.30
N ILE A 100 12.39 13.89 6.13
CA ILE A 100 12.52 13.59 7.56
C ILE A 100 12.37 12.10 7.89
N VAL A 101 12.06 11.26 6.91
CA VAL A 101 11.93 9.81 7.13
C VAL A 101 13.29 9.23 7.43
N LYS A 102 13.44 8.60 8.60
CA LYS A 102 14.71 8.06 9.06
C LYS A 102 15.05 6.72 8.42
N ASN A 103 14.05 5.91 8.15
CA ASN A 103 14.22 4.56 7.61
C ASN A 103 14.05 4.60 6.10
N GLN A 104 15.00 5.21 5.40
CA GLN A 104 14.99 5.27 3.94
C GLN A 104 16.31 4.77 3.38
N ASN A 105 16.22 4.15 2.23
CA ASN A 105 17.36 3.94 1.35
C ASN A 105 17.02 4.62 0.02
N GLN A 106 17.81 4.43 -1.02
CA GLN A 106 17.55 5.09 -2.29
C GLN A 106 16.25 4.66 -2.96
N ARG A 107 15.70 3.53 -2.58
CA ARG A 107 14.52 2.94 -3.21
C ARG A 107 13.27 2.99 -2.33
N HIS A 108 13.38 2.62 -1.06
CA HIS A 108 12.26 2.47 -0.15
C HIS A 108 12.26 3.52 0.94
N TRP A 109 11.08 4.10 1.18
CA TRP A 109 10.83 5.01 2.30
C TRP A 109 9.86 4.31 3.25
N LYS A 110 10.34 3.95 4.42
CA LYS A 110 9.53 3.33 5.46
C LYS A 110 9.04 4.41 6.42
N ILE A 111 7.78 4.78 6.28
CA ILE A 111 7.16 5.88 7.00
C ILE A 111 6.45 5.32 8.23
N PRO A 112 6.88 5.68 9.45
CA PRO A 112 6.17 5.24 10.64
C PRO A 112 4.85 5.98 10.79
N LEU A 113 3.83 5.28 11.31
CA LEU A 113 2.50 5.83 11.51
C LEU A 113 2.14 5.74 12.99
N SER A 114 1.57 6.80 13.54
CA SER A 114 1.02 6.78 14.91
C SER A 114 -0.34 6.08 14.91
N CYS A 115 -1.12 6.30 13.86
CA CYS A 115 -2.41 5.63 13.66
C CYS A 115 -2.63 5.47 12.16
N VAL A 116 -3.61 4.63 11.80
CA VAL A 116 -3.91 4.34 10.40
C VAL A 116 -4.33 5.61 9.64
N ALA A 117 -5.03 6.54 10.30
CA ALA A 117 -5.48 7.77 9.67
C ALA A 117 -4.33 8.66 9.18
N ASP A 118 -3.13 8.50 9.70
CA ASP A 118 -1.95 9.23 9.23
C ASP A 118 -1.65 8.96 7.75
N LEU A 119 -2.11 7.83 7.21
CA LEU A 119 -1.94 7.51 5.80
C LEU A 119 -2.54 8.56 4.87
N GLU A 120 -3.57 9.26 5.30
CA GLU A 120 -4.22 10.30 4.50
C GLU A 120 -3.25 11.42 4.13
N GLN A 121 -2.28 11.69 4.98
CA GLN A 121 -1.25 12.71 4.73
C GLN A 121 -0.29 12.30 3.63
N TYR A 122 -0.20 11.02 3.34
CA TYR A 122 0.75 10.45 2.39
C TYR A 122 0.08 9.94 1.12
N SER A 123 -1.18 10.28 0.87
CA SER A 123 -1.94 9.81 -0.29
C SER A 123 -1.23 10.09 -1.61
N SER A 124 -0.65 11.28 -1.77
CA SER A 124 0.07 11.65 -2.99
C SER A 124 1.31 10.79 -3.21
N PHE A 125 1.99 10.39 -2.14
CA PHE A 125 3.17 9.55 -2.23
C PHE A 125 2.81 8.09 -2.55
N ILE A 126 1.70 7.61 -2.01
CA ILE A 126 1.18 6.27 -2.33
C ILE A 126 0.83 6.20 -3.82
N ASN A 127 0.13 7.21 -4.33
CA ASN A 127 -0.19 7.29 -5.76
C ASN A 127 1.07 7.40 -6.61
N ALA A 128 2.05 8.20 -6.19
CA ALA A 128 3.33 8.34 -6.90
C ALA A 128 4.09 7.01 -6.97
N ALA A 129 4.11 6.25 -5.88
CA ALA A 129 4.75 4.93 -5.85
C ALA A 129 4.05 3.96 -6.80
N TYR A 130 2.72 3.95 -6.81
CA TYR A 130 1.94 3.14 -7.73
C TYR A 130 2.27 3.50 -9.18
N SER A 131 2.19 4.78 -9.54
CA SER A 131 2.41 5.24 -10.91
C SER A 131 3.82 4.93 -11.40
N ALA A 132 4.82 5.15 -10.55
CA ALA A 132 6.21 4.88 -10.89
C ALA A 132 6.46 3.39 -11.15
N ASN A 133 5.88 2.51 -10.34
CA ASN A 133 6.05 1.07 -10.48
C ASN A 133 5.24 0.49 -11.63
N LYS A 134 4.07 1.06 -11.88
CA LYS A 134 3.26 0.66 -13.02
C LYS A 134 3.99 0.92 -14.34
N GLU A 135 4.58 2.09 -14.47
CA GLU A 135 5.36 2.47 -15.67
C GLU A 135 6.62 1.62 -15.81
N GLY A 136 7.28 1.32 -14.69
CA GLY A 136 8.48 0.52 -14.68
C GLY A 136 8.28 -0.95 -15.02
N CYS A 137 7.03 -1.43 -15.02
CA CYS A 137 6.68 -2.81 -15.34
C CYS A 137 6.41 -3.05 -16.83
N VAL A 138 6.55 -2.02 -17.63
CA VAL A 138 6.30 -2.10 -19.07
C VAL A 138 7.49 -2.72 -19.80
#